data_60e4b4094c156b2fb6e63eb07d15493a
#
_entry.id   60e4b4094c156b2fb6e63eb07d15493a
#
_cell.length_a   1.000
_cell.length_b   1.000
_cell.length_c   1.000
_cell.angle_alpha   90.00
_cell.angle_beta   90.00
_cell.angle_gamma   90.00
#
_symmetry.space_group_name_H-M   'P 1'
#
loop_
_entity.id
_entity.type
_entity.pdbx_description
1 polymer ?
#
loop_
_entity_poly.entity_id
_entity_poly.type
_entity_poly.pdbx_seq_one_letter_code
_entity_poly.pdbx_strand_id
1 'polypeptide(L)'
;ATIRFVDNQKDFETKLKSIGPDLLNDKNMTYQVFKKVMDKHKEKNIVKVLMDQKYISGIANYLKSEILYHSGISPHNIIKNIPESKMKELYQSARLKIVSSYNKGGASLRHYADIEDKKGQFEFTFEVYNKKVDKNGYKVIAEDTLDKRRTYWVKEKQVLYE
;
A
#
# COMPACT_ATOMS: atom_id res chain seq x y z
N ALA A 1 -10.63 0.61 -16.91
CA ALA A 1 -10.11 -0.75 -16.88
C ALA A 1 -10.88 -1.61 -17.86
N THR A 2 -10.18 -2.32 -18.69
CA THR A 2 -10.79 -3.20 -19.67
C THR A 2 -11.13 -4.52 -19.02
N ILE A 3 -12.39 -4.90 -19.06
CA ILE A 3 -12.81 -6.24 -18.63
C ILE A 3 -12.40 -7.20 -19.75
N ARG A 4 -11.53 -8.10 -19.41
CA ARG A 4 -11.04 -9.09 -20.34
C ARG A 4 -11.59 -10.45 -19.98
N PHE A 5 -12.37 -11.04 -20.87
CA PHE A 5 -12.81 -12.42 -20.71
C PHE A 5 -11.64 -13.34 -21.02
N VAL A 6 -11.38 -14.26 -20.11
CA VAL A 6 -10.37 -15.28 -20.32
C VAL A 6 -11.07 -16.48 -20.93
N ASP A 7 -10.79 -16.76 -22.21
CA ASP A 7 -11.50 -17.79 -22.96
C ASP A 7 -11.08 -19.21 -22.59
N ASN A 8 -9.97 -19.36 -21.86
CA ASN A 8 -9.56 -20.68 -21.38
C ASN A 8 -8.86 -20.59 -20.02
N GLN A 9 -8.90 -21.69 -19.30
CA GLN A 9 -8.35 -21.80 -17.95
C GLN A 9 -6.84 -21.59 -17.90
N LYS A 10 -6.13 -21.94 -18.97
CA LYS A 10 -4.68 -21.80 -19.07
C LYS A 10 -4.26 -20.33 -19.01
N ASP A 11 -4.96 -19.44 -19.74
CA ASP A 11 -4.68 -18.02 -19.73
C ASP A 11 -4.97 -17.40 -18.36
N PHE A 12 -6.05 -17.84 -17.72
CA PHE A 12 -6.41 -17.43 -16.38
C PHE A 12 -5.33 -17.80 -15.36
N GLU A 13 -4.86 -19.06 -15.40
CA GLU A 13 -3.79 -19.55 -14.52
C GLU A 13 -2.48 -18.81 -14.74
N THR A 14 -2.12 -18.54 -15.99
CA THR A 14 -0.92 -17.78 -16.33
C THR A 14 -0.99 -16.37 -15.76
N LYS A 15 -2.15 -15.74 -15.86
CA LYS A 15 -2.35 -14.38 -15.34
C LYS A 15 -2.29 -14.37 -13.81
N LEU A 16 -2.85 -15.36 -13.14
CA LEU A 16 -2.77 -15.47 -11.68
C LEU A 16 -1.33 -15.63 -11.20
N LYS A 17 -0.52 -16.41 -11.93
CA LYS A 17 0.89 -16.60 -11.59
C LYS A 17 1.74 -15.35 -11.75
N SER A 18 1.28 -14.37 -12.55
CA SER A 18 2.00 -13.10 -12.75
C SER A 18 1.77 -12.09 -11.64
N ILE A 19 0.84 -12.37 -10.71
CA ILE A 19 0.51 -11.50 -9.59
C ILE A 19 1.32 -11.95 -8.37
N GLY A 20 1.93 -10.98 -7.66
CA GLY A 20 2.70 -11.27 -6.45
C GLY A 20 1.84 -11.69 -5.26
N PRO A 21 2.46 -12.05 -4.13
CA PRO A 21 1.73 -12.46 -2.93
C PRO A 21 0.73 -11.41 -2.48
N ASP A 22 -0.46 -11.87 -2.11
CA ASP A 22 -1.55 -11.01 -1.66
C ASP A 22 -1.46 -10.81 -0.14
N LEU A 23 -1.29 -9.56 0.28
CA LEU A 23 -1.17 -9.21 1.69
C LEU A 23 -2.42 -9.47 2.51
N LEU A 24 -3.58 -9.56 1.88
CA LEU A 24 -4.84 -9.82 2.59
C LEU A 24 -5.19 -11.30 2.63
N ASN A 25 -5.20 -11.94 1.47
CA ASN A 25 -5.82 -13.25 1.28
C ASN A 25 -4.84 -14.43 1.23
N ASP A 26 -3.56 -14.16 1.02
CA ASP A 26 -2.57 -15.24 0.91
C ASP A 26 -2.24 -15.79 2.30
N LYS A 27 -2.64 -17.03 2.55
CA LYS A 27 -2.39 -17.71 3.83
C LYS A 27 -0.91 -17.92 4.09
N ASN A 28 -0.10 -17.94 3.04
CA ASN A 28 1.34 -18.12 3.14
C ASN A 28 2.10 -16.80 3.25
N MET A 29 1.39 -15.67 3.28
CA MET A 29 2.03 -14.36 3.41
C MET A 29 2.55 -14.15 4.82
N THR A 30 3.87 -14.07 4.92
CA THR A 30 4.58 -13.83 6.18
C THR A 30 5.56 -12.69 5.97
N TYR A 31 6.12 -12.18 7.08
CA TYR A 31 7.18 -11.18 6.99
C TYR A 31 8.37 -11.70 6.16
N GLN A 32 8.71 -12.99 6.30
CA GLN A 32 9.81 -13.58 5.55
C GLN A 32 9.57 -13.52 4.03
N VAL A 33 8.34 -13.80 3.59
CA VAL A 33 7.96 -13.70 2.19
C VAL A 33 8.06 -12.25 1.71
N PHE A 34 7.52 -11.33 2.50
CA PHE A 34 7.58 -9.88 2.22
C PHE A 34 9.03 -9.41 2.12
N LYS A 35 9.85 -9.77 3.09
CA LYS A 35 11.27 -9.41 3.12
C LYS A 35 12.01 -9.94 1.91
N LYS A 36 11.71 -11.18 1.51
CA LYS A 36 12.33 -11.80 0.34
C LYS A 36 12.07 -11.01 -0.94
N VAL A 37 10.82 -10.54 -1.10
CA VAL A 37 10.46 -9.68 -2.23
C VAL A 37 11.24 -8.38 -2.17
N MET A 38 11.30 -7.75 -1.01
CA MET A 38 12.02 -6.49 -0.83
C MET A 38 13.52 -6.64 -1.09
N ASP A 39 14.14 -7.69 -0.56
CA ASP A 39 15.57 -7.95 -0.77
C ASP A 39 15.91 -8.19 -2.23
N LYS A 40 15.02 -8.85 -2.95
CA LYS A 40 15.17 -9.10 -4.38
C LYS A 40 15.15 -7.80 -5.20
N HIS A 41 14.49 -6.77 -4.69
CA HIS A 41 14.34 -5.48 -5.37
C HIS A 41 14.94 -4.32 -4.57
N LYS A 42 15.97 -4.61 -3.79
CA LYS A 42 16.58 -3.66 -2.83
C LYS A 42 17.12 -2.37 -3.45
N GLU A 43 17.45 -2.39 -4.73
CA GLU A 43 17.94 -1.21 -5.44
C GLU A 43 16.81 -0.28 -5.90
N LYS A 44 15.57 -0.71 -5.78
CA LYS A 44 14.40 0.07 -6.21
C LYS A 44 13.85 0.94 -5.09
N ASN A 45 13.13 1.98 -5.50
CA ASN A 45 12.38 2.82 -4.58
C ASN A 45 11.20 2.03 -3.99
N ILE A 46 10.88 2.31 -2.72
CA ILE A 46 9.85 1.59 -1.98
C ILE A 46 8.47 1.68 -2.65
N VAL A 47 8.07 2.84 -3.17
CA VAL A 47 6.74 2.98 -3.79
C VAL A 47 6.63 2.18 -5.08
N LYS A 48 7.72 2.04 -5.82
CA LYS A 48 7.71 1.26 -7.06
C LYS A 48 7.41 -0.21 -6.79
N VAL A 49 7.93 -0.75 -5.70
CA VAL A 49 7.70 -2.16 -5.34
C VAL A 49 6.33 -2.34 -4.68
N LEU A 50 5.94 -1.44 -3.78
CA LEU A 50 4.64 -1.52 -3.11
C LEU A 50 3.47 -1.45 -4.11
N MET A 51 3.61 -0.68 -5.17
CA MET A 51 2.53 -0.46 -6.13
C MET A 51 2.60 -1.34 -7.37
N ASP A 52 3.61 -2.18 -7.48
CA ASP A 52 3.71 -3.11 -8.60
C ASP A 52 3.16 -4.48 -8.18
N GLN A 53 1.99 -4.81 -8.70
CA GLN A 53 1.29 -6.04 -8.34
C GLN A 53 2.02 -7.33 -8.76
N LYS A 54 3.02 -7.22 -9.62
CA LYS A 54 3.90 -8.36 -9.93
C LYS A 54 4.73 -8.78 -8.72
N TYR A 55 5.04 -7.84 -7.84
CA TYR A 55 5.88 -8.09 -6.67
C TYR A 55 5.04 -8.36 -5.43
N ILE A 56 4.08 -7.47 -5.16
CA ILE A 56 3.17 -7.57 -4.03
C ILE A 56 1.79 -7.13 -4.50
N SER A 57 0.76 -7.90 -4.23
CA SER A 57 -0.60 -7.52 -4.57
C SER A 57 -1.39 -7.14 -3.32
N GLY A 58 -2.49 -6.43 -3.52
CA GLY A 58 -3.41 -6.05 -2.46
C GLY A 58 -3.25 -4.64 -1.91
N ILE A 59 -2.27 -3.88 -2.36
CA ILE A 59 -2.07 -2.49 -1.91
C ILE A 59 -2.66 -1.54 -2.94
N ALA A 60 -3.76 -0.89 -2.59
CA ALA A 60 -4.33 0.17 -3.39
C ALA A 60 -3.59 1.50 -3.15
N ASN A 61 -3.70 2.44 -4.09
CA ASN A 61 -2.97 3.70 -4.01
C ASN A 61 -3.26 4.49 -2.73
N TYR A 62 -4.51 4.52 -2.30
CA TYR A 62 -4.85 5.24 -1.06
C TYR A 62 -4.23 4.58 0.16
N LEU A 63 -4.07 3.25 0.15
CA LEU A 63 -3.43 2.53 1.25
C LEU A 63 -1.92 2.76 1.29
N LYS A 64 -1.28 2.93 0.15
CA LYS A 64 0.15 3.24 0.08
C LYS A 64 0.51 4.43 0.98
N SER A 65 -0.22 5.52 0.84
CA SER A 65 0.00 6.72 1.65
C SER A 65 -0.18 6.45 3.14
N GLU A 66 -1.26 5.75 3.50
CA GLU A 66 -1.56 5.42 4.91
C GLU A 66 -0.53 4.49 5.52
N ILE A 67 -0.08 3.49 4.75
CA ILE A 67 0.92 2.52 5.20
C ILE A 67 2.25 3.20 5.47
N LEU A 68 2.72 4.04 4.55
CA LEU A 68 3.99 4.74 4.69
C LEU A 68 3.95 5.75 5.84
N TYR A 69 2.84 6.45 5.99
CA TYR A 69 2.66 7.37 7.11
C TYR A 69 2.69 6.64 8.46
N HIS A 70 1.93 5.56 8.58
CA HIS A 70 1.83 4.78 9.82
C HIS A 70 3.16 4.18 10.23
N SER A 71 3.95 3.70 9.26
CA SER A 71 5.28 3.11 9.54
C SER A 71 6.40 4.15 9.67
N GLY A 72 6.11 5.43 9.36
CA GLY A 72 7.10 6.49 9.48
C GLY A 72 8.17 6.48 8.40
N ILE A 73 7.88 5.95 7.24
CA ILE A 73 8.82 5.78 6.13
C ILE A 73 8.47 6.75 5.01
N SER A 74 9.44 7.59 4.60
CA SER A 74 9.27 8.47 3.45
C SER A 74 9.07 7.68 2.16
N PRO A 75 8.22 8.15 1.23
CA PRO A 75 8.03 7.49 -0.06
C PRO A 75 9.26 7.59 -0.98
N HIS A 76 10.25 8.38 -0.61
CA HIS A 76 11.47 8.58 -1.40
C HIS A 76 12.59 7.60 -1.03
N ASN A 77 12.34 6.66 -0.13
CA ASN A 77 13.35 5.69 0.31
C ASN A 77 13.68 4.66 -0.76
N ILE A 78 14.97 4.36 -0.88
CA ILE A 78 15.44 3.16 -1.58
C ILE A 78 15.37 2.00 -0.58
N ILE A 79 14.89 0.85 -1.02
CA ILE A 79 14.61 -0.29 -0.12
C ILE A 79 15.83 -0.68 0.71
N LYS A 80 17.01 -0.76 0.10
CA LYS A 80 18.24 -1.16 0.81
C LYS A 80 18.62 -0.26 1.97
N ASN A 81 18.16 0.99 1.95
CA ASN A 81 18.48 1.98 2.99
C ASN A 81 17.52 1.91 4.18
N ILE A 82 16.41 1.20 4.06
CA ILE A 82 15.44 1.07 5.14
C ILE A 82 15.92 0.02 6.14
N PRO A 83 16.08 0.39 7.44
CA PRO A 83 16.49 -0.58 8.46
C PRO A 83 15.51 -1.74 8.56
N GLU A 84 16.01 -2.92 8.95
CA GLU A 84 15.16 -4.11 9.06
C GLU A 84 14.00 -3.92 10.04
N SER A 85 14.22 -3.24 11.16
CA SER A 85 13.15 -2.94 12.12
C SER A 85 12.02 -2.14 11.47
N LYS A 86 12.39 -1.19 10.61
CA LYS A 86 11.40 -0.38 9.88
C LYS A 86 10.75 -1.16 8.75
N MET A 87 11.46 -2.06 8.11
CA MET A 87 10.88 -2.95 7.11
C MET A 87 9.82 -3.84 7.74
N LYS A 88 10.07 -4.32 8.95
CA LYS A 88 9.11 -5.10 9.72
C LYS A 88 7.88 -4.28 10.10
N GLU A 89 8.09 -3.04 10.53
CA GLU A 89 6.98 -2.10 10.78
C GLU A 89 6.16 -1.84 9.52
N LEU A 90 6.82 -1.70 8.38
CA LEU A 90 6.15 -1.51 7.09
C LEU A 90 5.22 -2.68 6.78
N TYR A 91 5.71 -3.90 6.95
CA TYR A 91 4.90 -5.10 6.75
C TYR A 91 3.69 -5.13 7.69
N GLN A 92 3.92 -4.88 8.97
CA GLN A 92 2.86 -4.85 9.99
C GLN A 92 1.83 -3.78 9.69
N SER A 93 2.27 -2.59 9.29
CA SER A 93 1.39 -1.48 8.92
C SER A 93 0.57 -1.82 7.68
N ALA A 94 1.18 -2.45 6.69
CA ALA A 94 0.49 -2.88 5.48
C ALA A 94 -0.63 -3.87 5.81
N ARG A 95 -0.33 -4.88 6.61
CA ARG A 95 -1.32 -5.87 7.06
C ARG A 95 -2.45 -5.20 7.82
N LEU A 96 -2.11 -4.36 8.79
CA LEU A 96 -3.08 -3.69 9.62
C LEU A 96 -4.03 -2.81 8.79
N LYS A 97 -3.49 -1.99 7.92
CA LYS A 97 -4.30 -1.06 7.11
C LYS A 97 -5.18 -1.78 6.10
N ILE A 98 -4.68 -2.82 5.48
CA ILE A 98 -5.46 -3.62 4.54
C ILE A 98 -6.61 -4.33 5.26
N VAL A 99 -6.32 -5.01 6.36
CA VAL A 99 -7.35 -5.73 7.13
C VAL A 99 -8.38 -4.75 7.69
N SER A 100 -7.95 -3.61 8.21
CA SER A 100 -8.87 -2.58 8.74
C SER A 100 -9.80 -2.05 7.66
N SER A 101 -9.30 -1.82 6.45
CA SER A 101 -10.13 -1.30 5.36
C SER A 101 -11.20 -2.29 4.93
N TYR A 102 -10.92 -3.59 5.01
CA TYR A 102 -11.90 -4.62 4.66
C TYR A 102 -12.90 -4.89 5.79
N ASN A 103 -12.42 -4.93 7.03
CA ASN A 103 -13.27 -5.29 8.16
C ASN A 103 -14.25 -4.19 8.56
N LYS A 104 -13.92 -2.94 8.25
CA LYS A 104 -14.76 -1.81 8.62
C LYS A 104 -15.73 -1.41 7.51
N GLY A 105 -16.60 -2.36 7.14
CA GLY A 105 -17.67 -2.10 6.19
C GLY A 105 -17.49 -2.74 4.82
N GLY A 106 -16.56 -3.68 4.69
CA GLY A 106 -16.31 -4.35 3.43
C GLY A 106 -15.83 -3.40 2.35
N ALA A 107 -15.02 -2.41 2.70
CA ALA A 107 -14.56 -1.39 1.79
C ALA A 107 -13.73 -1.98 0.68
N SER A 108 -14.27 -2.01 -0.51
CA SER A 108 -13.51 -2.11 -1.74
C SER A 108 -13.36 -0.70 -2.31
N LEU A 109 -12.38 -0.49 -3.16
CA LEU A 109 -12.18 0.81 -3.83
C LEU A 109 -13.43 1.31 -4.54
N ARG A 110 -14.22 0.40 -5.10
CA ARG A 110 -15.44 0.78 -5.83
C ARG A 110 -16.52 1.34 -4.92
N HIS A 111 -16.46 1.04 -3.62
CA HIS A 111 -17.40 1.56 -2.63
C HIS A 111 -16.90 2.85 -1.98
N TYR A 112 -15.69 3.29 -2.33
CA TYR A 112 -15.08 4.44 -1.67
C TYR A 112 -15.88 5.73 -1.92
N ALA A 113 -16.37 5.92 -3.13
CA ALA A 113 -17.22 7.06 -3.45
C ALA A 113 -18.53 7.05 -2.66
N ASP A 114 -19.10 5.86 -2.47
CA ASP A 114 -20.33 5.69 -1.70
C ASP A 114 -20.13 5.94 -0.21
N ILE A 115 -18.93 5.73 0.28
CA ILE A 115 -18.59 5.88 1.70
C ILE A 115 -18.70 7.34 2.14
N GLU A 116 -18.36 8.29 1.29
CA GLU A 116 -18.49 9.69 1.62
C GLU A 116 -19.95 10.09 1.83
N ASP A 117 -20.86 9.47 1.08
CA ASP A 117 -22.29 9.72 1.19
C ASP A 117 -22.93 8.97 2.38
N LYS A 118 -22.27 7.93 2.86
CA LYS A 118 -22.76 7.09 3.95
C LYS A 118 -21.92 7.23 5.21
N LYS A 119 -21.63 8.46 5.59
CA LYS A 119 -20.91 8.75 6.83
C LYS A 119 -21.63 8.13 8.02
N GLY A 120 -20.99 7.23 8.71
CA GLY A 120 -21.54 6.53 9.86
C GLY A 120 -21.66 5.03 9.69
N GLN A 121 -21.59 4.52 8.46
CA GLN A 121 -21.57 3.07 8.23
C GLN A 121 -20.14 2.54 8.02
N PHE A 122 -19.18 3.44 7.80
CA PHE A 122 -17.81 3.10 7.51
C PHE A 122 -16.88 3.86 8.44
N GLU A 123 -16.15 3.11 9.26
CA GLU A 123 -15.28 3.69 10.29
C GLU A 123 -13.81 3.81 9.88
N PHE A 124 -13.45 3.37 8.67
CA PHE A 124 -12.08 3.53 8.21
C PHE A 124 -11.84 4.99 7.83
N THR A 125 -10.97 5.65 8.57
CA THR A 125 -10.61 7.05 8.34
C THR A 125 -9.20 7.15 7.82
N PHE A 126 -9.01 8.02 6.82
CA PHE A 126 -7.67 8.33 6.34
C PHE A 126 -6.99 9.34 7.26
N GLU A 127 -5.71 9.15 7.48
CA GLU A 127 -4.90 10.06 8.27
C GLU A 127 -4.18 11.09 7.39
N VAL A 128 -3.79 10.71 6.17
CA VAL A 128 -3.07 11.61 5.26
C VAL A 128 -3.64 11.66 3.85
N TYR A 129 -4.26 10.59 3.37
CA TYR A 129 -4.78 10.53 2.01
C TYR A 129 -5.85 11.60 1.79
N ASN A 130 -5.68 12.44 0.79
CA ASN A 130 -6.56 13.57 0.48
C ASN A 130 -6.70 14.59 1.62
N LYS A 131 -5.74 14.63 2.53
CA LYS A 131 -5.74 15.61 3.63
C LYS A 131 -4.76 16.73 3.33
N LYS A 132 -5.02 17.89 3.91
CA LYS A 132 -4.12 19.05 3.85
C LYS A 132 -3.17 19.10 5.02
N VAL A 133 -3.62 18.61 6.17
CA VAL A 133 -2.84 18.52 7.41
C VAL A 133 -3.13 17.16 8.05
N ASP A 134 -2.19 16.67 8.84
CA ASP A 134 -2.38 15.43 9.61
C ASP A 134 -3.02 15.76 10.97
N LYS A 135 -3.20 14.73 11.78
CA LYS A 135 -3.79 14.85 13.11
C LYS A 135 -2.97 15.72 14.09
N ASN A 136 -1.69 15.94 13.79
CA ASN A 136 -0.79 16.77 14.59
C ASN A 136 -0.64 18.18 14.03
N GLY A 137 -1.34 18.52 12.96
CA GLY A 137 -1.26 19.83 12.33
C GLY A 137 -0.12 20.00 11.34
N TYR A 138 0.65 18.96 11.06
CA TYR A 138 1.71 19.04 10.05
C TYR A 138 1.12 19.02 8.65
N LYS A 139 1.76 19.78 7.77
CA LYS A 139 1.33 19.85 6.37
C LYS A 139 1.53 18.50 5.68
N VAL A 140 0.48 18.06 4.99
CA VAL A 140 0.56 16.87 4.12
C VAL A 140 1.06 17.31 2.75
N ILE A 141 2.13 16.67 2.29
CA ILE A 141 2.69 16.87 0.95
C ILE A 141 1.96 15.94 -0.01
N ALA A 142 1.45 16.49 -1.11
CA ALA A 142 0.82 15.72 -2.17
C ALA A 142 1.67 15.86 -3.42
N GLU A 143 2.30 14.78 -3.84
CA GLU A 143 3.20 14.81 -5.02
C GLU A 143 3.16 13.47 -5.76
N ASP A 144 3.48 13.52 -7.04
CA ASP A 144 3.65 12.31 -7.84
C ASP A 144 5.01 11.69 -7.51
N THR A 145 4.98 10.41 -7.16
CA THR A 145 6.17 9.66 -6.79
C THR A 145 6.61 8.73 -7.93
N LEU A 146 7.67 7.96 -7.72
CA LEU A 146 8.29 7.16 -8.78
C LEU A 146 7.40 6.04 -9.33
N ASP A 147 6.31 5.69 -8.64
CA ASP A 147 5.29 4.78 -9.13
C ASP A 147 4.32 5.46 -10.12
N LYS A 148 4.55 6.73 -10.44
CA LYS A 148 3.74 7.56 -11.33
C LYS A 148 2.33 7.81 -10.78
N ARG A 149 2.16 7.73 -9.47
CA ARG A 149 0.92 8.00 -8.76
C ARG A 149 1.14 8.99 -7.65
N ARG A 150 0.08 9.70 -7.28
CA ARG A 150 0.15 10.68 -6.19
C ARG A 150 0.29 10.00 -4.85
N THR A 151 1.23 10.48 -4.05
CA THR A 151 1.43 10.04 -2.67
C THR A 151 1.22 11.23 -1.73
N TYR A 152 0.47 11.01 -0.66
CA TYR A 152 0.26 11.98 0.41
C TYR A 152 1.13 11.55 1.59
N TRP A 153 1.99 12.44 2.06
CA TRP A 153 2.92 12.10 3.12
C TRP A 153 3.30 13.33 3.95
N VAL A 154 3.88 13.10 5.12
CA VAL A 154 4.25 14.15 6.09
C VAL A 154 5.74 14.07 6.36
N LYS A 155 6.47 15.08 5.94
CA LYS A 155 7.93 15.15 6.06
C LYS A 155 8.40 15.02 7.51
N GLU A 156 7.70 15.63 8.45
CA GLU A 156 8.05 15.65 9.87
C GLU A 156 7.88 14.27 10.54
N LYS A 157 7.11 13.38 9.93
CA LYS A 157 6.78 12.06 10.49
C LYS A 157 7.44 10.90 9.76
N GLN A 158 7.85 11.11 8.51
CA GLN A 158 8.33 10.03 7.65
C GLN A 158 9.79 10.26 7.27
N VAL A 159 10.62 9.32 7.66
CA VAL A 159 12.08 9.45 7.59
C VAL A 159 12.63 8.95 6.25
N LEU A 160 13.54 9.72 5.68
CA LEU A 160 14.34 9.30 4.54
C LEU A 160 15.65 8.72 5.07
N TYR A 161 15.88 7.45 4.83
CA TYR A 161 17.11 6.75 5.24
C TYR A 161 18.16 6.82 4.14
N GLU A 162 19.40 7.01 4.53
CA GLU A 162 20.54 7.09 3.61
C GLU A 162 21.60 6.03 3.89
#